data_fb8c1f0705f59b1ece3b8c0059e75357
#
_entry.id   fb8c1f0705f59b1ece3b8c0059e75357
#
_cell.length_a   1.000
_cell.length_b   1.000
_cell.length_c   1.000
_cell.angle_alpha   90.00
_cell.angle_beta   90.00
_cell.angle_gamma   90.00
#
_symmetry.space_group_name_H-M   'P 1'
#
loop_
_entity.id
_entity.type
_entity.pdbx_description
1 polymer ?
#
loop_
_entity_poly.entity_id
_entity_poly.type
_entity_poly.pdbx_seq_one_letter_code
_entity_poly.pdbx_strand_id
1 'polypeptide(L)'
;MGSLGLDRGNSFDLDFHTIPFHGEDALAEKHYVSKRSRRQKGILAFLVQDADSRVFCYANADVRKSDQNDEILRFVDFWKERTGALPDELIFDSKLTTYANLNRLNEMGIAFITLRRRSKNLLSEIQNEPVSAWRRIELDAVSRAYRMPKILDRKITLTDYEGLIRQI
;
A
#
# COMPACT_ATOMS: atom_id res chain seq x y z
N MET A 1 0.47 -16.45 27.83
CA MET A 1 -0.61 -16.38 26.82
C MET A 1 -0.17 -17.25 25.67
N GLY A 2 -0.80 -18.40 25.46
CA GLY A 2 -0.50 -19.26 24.32
C GLY A 2 -0.80 -18.49 23.02
N SER A 3 0.15 -18.47 22.10
CA SER A 3 -0.02 -17.83 20.81
C SER A 3 -1.17 -18.53 20.09
N LEU A 4 -2.22 -17.78 19.76
CA LEU A 4 -3.32 -18.25 18.90
C LEU A 4 -2.86 -18.56 17.47
N GLY A 5 -1.53 -18.53 17.20
CA GLY A 5 -0.96 -18.74 15.87
C GLY A 5 -1.25 -17.60 14.90
N LEU A 6 -1.72 -16.45 15.38
CA LEU A 6 -2.04 -15.26 14.59
C LEU A 6 -0.81 -14.47 14.15
N ASP A 7 0.35 -14.83 14.66
CA ASP A 7 1.65 -14.17 14.41
C ASP A 7 2.43 -14.88 13.29
N ARG A 8 1.80 -15.68 12.46
CA ARG A 8 2.46 -16.48 11.40
C ARG A 8 2.30 -15.94 10.00
N GLY A 9 1.56 -14.84 9.84
CA GLY A 9 1.40 -14.18 8.56
C GLY A 9 2.73 -13.56 8.11
N ASN A 10 3.05 -13.75 6.84
CA ASN A 10 4.24 -13.16 6.22
C ASN A 10 3.88 -12.14 5.13
N SER A 11 2.60 -12.09 4.73
CA SER A 11 2.05 -11.15 3.75
C SER A 11 0.94 -10.31 4.38
N PHE A 12 0.98 -8.99 4.17
CA PHE A 12 0.09 -8.05 4.85
C PHE A 12 -0.53 -7.05 3.90
N ASP A 13 -1.85 -6.84 4.07
CA ASP A 13 -2.60 -5.76 3.45
C ASP A 13 -2.59 -4.54 4.36
N LEU A 14 -2.15 -3.38 3.83
CA LEU A 14 -2.04 -2.14 4.58
C LEU A 14 -2.95 -1.07 3.97
N ASP A 15 -3.70 -0.36 4.81
CA ASP A 15 -4.56 0.73 4.35
C ASP A 15 -4.72 1.85 5.39
N PHE A 16 -4.97 3.07 4.89
CA PHE A 16 -5.40 4.19 5.70
C PHE A 16 -6.92 4.31 5.70
N HIS A 17 -7.49 4.33 6.89
CA HIS A 17 -8.91 4.59 7.06
C HIS A 17 -9.15 5.93 7.74
N THR A 18 -9.97 6.80 7.14
CA THR A 18 -10.37 8.06 7.76
C THR A 18 -11.67 7.87 8.52
N ILE A 19 -11.62 8.04 9.84
CA ILE A 19 -12.78 8.04 10.73
C ILE A 19 -13.27 9.48 10.85
N PRO A 20 -14.48 9.83 10.35
CA PRO A 20 -15.01 11.18 10.46
C PRO A 20 -15.20 11.59 11.92
N PHE A 21 -14.74 12.78 12.26
CA PHE A 21 -14.90 13.37 13.58
C PHE A 21 -15.88 14.54 13.52
N HIS A 22 -16.85 14.57 14.41
CA HIS A 22 -17.92 15.55 14.46
C HIS A 22 -17.82 16.50 15.68
N GLY A 23 -16.79 16.34 16.51
CA GLY A 23 -16.53 17.21 17.67
C GLY A 23 -15.74 18.47 17.32
N GLU A 24 -15.46 19.27 18.34
CA GLU A 24 -14.76 20.56 18.25
C GLU A 24 -13.24 20.45 18.53
N ASP A 25 -12.67 19.23 18.55
CA ASP A 25 -11.26 19.05 18.82
C ASP A 25 -10.40 19.80 17.80
N ALA A 26 -9.56 20.71 18.31
CA ALA A 26 -8.65 21.52 17.50
C ALA A 26 -7.52 20.69 16.86
N LEU A 27 -7.20 19.53 17.43
CA LEU A 27 -6.13 18.64 16.95
C LEU A 27 -6.57 17.74 15.79
N ALA A 28 -7.88 17.64 15.53
CA ALA A 28 -8.39 16.83 14.43
C ALA A 28 -8.05 17.47 13.06
N GLU A 29 -7.26 16.77 12.26
CA GLU A 29 -6.88 17.19 10.92
C GLU A 29 -7.99 16.94 9.91
N LYS A 30 -7.99 17.71 8.78
CA LYS A 30 -8.92 17.47 7.68
C LYS A 30 -8.38 16.41 6.74
N HIS A 31 -9.06 15.27 6.67
CA HIS A 31 -8.76 14.16 5.75
C HIS A 31 -9.85 14.02 4.68
N TYR A 32 -9.51 13.38 3.56
CA TYR A 32 -10.50 13.05 2.53
C TYR A 32 -11.31 11.85 2.95
N VAL A 33 -12.63 11.98 2.98
CA VAL A 33 -13.58 10.90 3.30
C VAL A 33 -14.24 10.44 2.00
N SER A 34 -13.85 9.28 1.51
CA SER A 34 -14.29 8.74 0.20
C SER A 34 -15.81 8.62 0.11
N LYS A 35 -16.48 8.10 1.13
CA LYS A 35 -17.95 7.96 1.16
C LYS A 35 -18.70 9.30 1.01
N ARG A 36 -18.07 10.42 1.34
CA ARG A 36 -18.66 11.76 1.30
C ARG A 36 -18.06 12.64 0.20
N SER A 37 -17.06 12.15 -0.52
CA SER A 37 -16.33 12.86 -1.59
C SER A 37 -15.87 14.26 -1.19
N ARG A 38 -15.54 14.47 0.09
CA ARG A 38 -15.09 15.77 0.62
C ARG A 38 -14.06 15.62 1.74
N ARG A 39 -13.32 16.71 1.98
CA ARG A 39 -12.44 16.80 3.15
C ARG A 39 -13.22 17.26 4.37
N GLN A 40 -13.08 16.54 5.47
CA GLN A 40 -13.65 16.90 6.78
C GLN A 40 -12.68 16.54 7.90
N LYS A 41 -12.89 17.11 9.10
CA LYS A 41 -12.15 16.70 10.29
C LYS A 41 -12.31 15.21 10.53
N GLY A 42 -11.23 14.54 10.89
CA GLY A 42 -11.24 13.11 11.11
C GLY A 42 -9.96 12.63 11.77
N ILE A 43 -10.01 11.38 12.19
CA ILE A 43 -8.86 10.63 12.68
C ILE A 43 -8.37 9.77 11.52
N LEU A 44 -7.09 9.84 11.21
CA LEU A 44 -6.46 8.95 10.25
C LEU A 44 -5.96 7.71 10.99
N ALA A 45 -6.57 6.58 10.73
CA ALA A 45 -6.14 5.29 11.24
C ALA A 45 -5.34 4.53 10.16
N PHE A 46 -4.20 4.00 10.54
CA PHE A 46 -3.44 3.06 9.74
C PHE A 46 -3.74 1.65 10.24
N LEU A 47 -4.11 0.77 9.33
CA LEU A 47 -4.54 -0.59 9.64
C LEU A 47 -3.69 -1.57 8.84
N VAL A 48 -3.29 -2.66 9.50
CA VAL A 48 -2.59 -3.77 8.87
C VAL A 48 -3.34 -5.06 9.15
N GLN A 49 -3.65 -5.77 8.08
CA GLN A 49 -4.35 -7.05 8.10
C GLN A 49 -3.43 -8.14 7.53
N ASP A 50 -3.36 -9.26 8.21
CA ASP A 50 -2.75 -10.46 7.65
C ASP A 50 -3.55 -10.92 6.43
N ALA A 51 -2.88 -11.13 5.29
CA ALA A 51 -3.52 -11.39 4.01
C ALA A 51 -4.23 -12.76 3.97
N ASP A 52 -3.73 -13.74 4.71
CA ASP A 52 -4.26 -15.10 4.73
C ASP A 52 -5.41 -15.24 5.73
N SER A 53 -5.17 -14.88 6.99
CA SER A 53 -6.15 -15.04 8.06
C SER A 53 -7.21 -13.96 8.10
N ARG A 54 -6.98 -12.83 7.42
CA ARG A 54 -7.85 -11.63 7.43
C ARG A 54 -8.01 -11.00 8.83
N VAL A 55 -7.08 -11.27 9.73
CA VAL A 55 -7.06 -10.69 11.07
C VAL A 55 -6.23 -9.41 11.09
N PHE A 56 -6.74 -8.36 11.73
CA PHE A 56 -5.96 -7.15 11.97
C PHE A 56 -4.90 -7.42 13.03
N CYS A 57 -3.63 -7.22 12.66
CA CYS A 57 -2.47 -7.45 13.53
C CYS A 57 -1.82 -6.15 14.02
N TYR A 58 -2.13 -5.01 13.39
CA TYR A 58 -1.63 -3.70 13.80
C TYR A 58 -2.67 -2.62 13.49
N ALA A 59 -2.78 -1.63 14.38
CA ALA A 59 -3.59 -0.45 14.18
C ALA A 59 -2.94 0.75 14.87
N ASN A 60 -2.85 1.88 14.17
CA ASN A 60 -2.44 3.17 14.74
C ASN A 60 -3.48 4.23 14.36
N ALA A 61 -4.15 4.81 15.34
CA ALA A 61 -5.18 5.85 15.15
C ALA A 61 -4.67 7.28 15.46
N ASP A 62 -3.39 7.44 15.77
CA ASP A 62 -2.75 8.74 16.02
C ASP A 62 -1.80 9.16 14.89
N VAL A 63 -2.20 8.85 13.65
CA VAL A 63 -1.38 9.18 12.49
C VAL A 63 -1.60 10.63 12.09
N ARG A 64 -0.51 11.40 12.01
CA ARG A 64 -0.49 12.76 11.48
C ARG A 64 -0.12 12.74 9.98
N LYS A 65 -0.60 13.74 9.25
CA LYS A 65 -0.24 13.86 7.81
C LYS A 65 1.26 14.02 7.57
N SER A 66 1.97 14.65 8.50
CA SER A 66 3.43 14.79 8.47
C SER A 66 4.14 13.44 8.43
N ASP A 67 3.60 12.44 9.16
CA ASP A 67 4.27 11.19 9.48
C ASP A 67 3.68 9.97 8.76
N GLN A 68 2.55 10.18 8.06
CA GLN A 68 1.79 9.09 7.42
C GLN A 68 2.63 8.23 6.47
N ASN A 69 3.65 8.80 5.82
CA ASN A 69 4.47 8.06 4.87
C ASN A 69 5.40 7.03 5.55
N ASP A 70 5.67 7.22 6.85
CA ASP A 70 6.59 6.37 7.62
C ASP A 70 5.86 5.26 8.40
N GLU A 71 4.53 5.23 8.38
CA GLU A 71 3.73 4.21 9.08
C GLU A 71 4.03 2.79 8.61
N ILE A 72 4.36 2.61 7.33
CA ILE A 72 4.83 1.33 6.81
C ILE A 72 6.08 0.84 7.55
N LEU A 73 7.07 1.72 7.73
CA LEU A 73 8.32 1.35 8.40
C LEU A 73 8.09 1.11 9.89
N ARG A 74 7.21 1.89 10.55
CA ARG A 74 6.82 1.64 11.94
C ARG A 74 6.15 0.28 12.12
N PHE A 75 5.32 -0.13 11.15
CA PHE A 75 4.75 -1.48 11.17
C PHE A 75 5.83 -2.55 11.03
N VAL A 76 6.79 -2.38 10.12
CA VAL A 76 7.90 -3.32 9.93
C VAL A 76 8.71 -3.48 11.22
N ASP A 77 9.04 -2.37 11.88
CA ASP A 77 9.76 -2.38 13.16
C ASP A 77 8.95 -3.10 14.25
N PHE A 78 7.66 -2.75 14.40
CA PHE A 78 6.74 -3.40 15.33
C PHE A 78 6.67 -4.93 15.10
N TRP A 79 6.53 -5.34 13.84
CA TRP A 79 6.44 -6.76 13.50
C TRP A 79 7.71 -7.51 13.84
N LYS A 80 8.86 -6.92 13.48
CA LYS A 80 10.17 -7.46 13.81
C LYS A 80 10.40 -7.59 15.32
N GLU A 81 10.03 -6.57 16.10
CA GLU A 81 10.14 -6.61 17.57
C GLU A 81 9.28 -7.72 18.18
N ARG A 82 8.08 -7.91 17.64
CA ARG A 82 7.11 -8.87 18.15
C ARG A 82 7.42 -10.31 17.78
N THR A 83 7.88 -10.56 16.57
CA THR A 83 8.04 -11.92 16.01
C THR A 83 9.50 -12.34 15.86
N GLY A 84 10.43 -11.42 15.88
CA GLY A 84 11.84 -11.63 15.57
C GLY A 84 12.15 -11.75 14.08
N ALA A 85 11.14 -11.60 13.19
CA ALA A 85 11.27 -11.74 11.74
C ALA A 85 10.73 -10.51 11.02
N LEU A 86 11.20 -10.27 9.79
CA LEU A 86 10.63 -9.25 8.90
C LEU A 86 9.42 -9.82 8.15
N PRO A 87 8.47 -8.97 7.71
CA PRO A 87 7.46 -9.36 6.74
C PRO A 87 8.10 -9.83 5.43
N ASP A 88 7.49 -10.80 4.75
CA ASP A 88 7.94 -11.22 3.41
C ASP A 88 7.36 -10.31 2.33
N GLU A 89 6.11 -9.90 2.47
CA GLU A 89 5.39 -9.10 1.47
C GLU A 89 4.43 -8.10 2.10
N LEU A 90 4.40 -6.88 1.52
CA LEU A 90 3.46 -5.82 1.88
C LEU A 90 2.64 -5.38 0.66
N ILE A 91 1.32 -5.29 0.81
CA ILE A 91 0.38 -4.89 -0.23
C ILE A 91 -0.32 -3.61 0.21
N PHE A 92 -0.23 -2.54 -0.59
CA PHE A 92 -0.76 -1.23 -0.18
C PHE A 92 -1.04 -0.27 -1.33
N ASP A 93 -1.84 0.77 -1.08
CA ASP A 93 -2.13 1.84 -2.05
C ASP A 93 -0.93 2.82 -2.19
N SER A 94 -0.83 3.44 -3.35
CA SER A 94 0.20 4.41 -3.74
C SER A 94 0.34 5.64 -2.82
N LYS A 95 -0.62 5.90 -1.95
CA LYS A 95 -0.60 7.05 -1.03
C LYS A 95 0.14 6.78 0.27
N LEU A 96 0.46 5.53 0.52
CA LEU A 96 0.97 5.08 1.82
C LEU A 96 2.44 5.41 2.05
N THR A 97 3.23 5.70 0.99
CA THR A 97 4.68 5.86 1.17
C THR A 97 5.36 6.66 0.08
N THR A 98 6.65 6.86 0.23
CA THR A 98 7.55 7.52 -0.74
C THR A 98 8.43 6.48 -1.44
N TYR A 99 9.04 6.84 -2.56
CA TYR A 99 10.00 5.96 -3.23
C TYR A 99 11.24 5.67 -2.38
N ALA A 100 11.68 6.63 -1.56
CA ALA A 100 12.75 6.41 -0.59
C ALA A 100 12.39 5.32 0.44
N ASN A 101 11.14 5.30 0.92
CA ASN A 101 10.69 4.25 1.83
C ASN A 101 10.53 2.90 1.13
N LEU A 102 10.11 2.88 -0.16
CA LEU A 102 10.16 1.65 -0.96
C LEU A 102 11.60 1.12 -1.10
N ASN A 103 12.59 2.01 -1.25
CA ASN A 103 13.99 1.61 -1.27
C ASN A 103 14.42 0.95 0.05
N ARG A 104 14.02 1.50 1.19
CA ARG A 104 14.28 0.90 2.50
C ARG A 104 13.67 -0.50 2.65
N LEU A 105 12.43 -0.70 2.13
CA LEU A 105 11.83 -2.05 2.10
C LEU A 105 12.67 -3.01 1.26
N ASN A 106 13.14 -2.55 0.09
CA ASN A 106 14.01 -3.34 -0.79
C ASN A 106 15.34 -3.71 -0.11
N GLU A 107 15.99 -2.77 0.58
CA GLU A 107 17.21 -3.00 1.36
C GLU A 107 17.02 -4.04 2.47
N MET A 108 15.83 -4.08 3.08
CA MET A 108 15.45 -5.08 4.08
C MET A 108 15.04 -6.43 3.46
N GLY A 109 14.97 -6.54 2.13
CA GLY A 109 14.54 -7.75 1.43
C GLY A 109 13.03 -8.00 1.48
N ILE A 110 12.23 -6.98 1.81
CA ILE A 110 10.77 -7.07 1.88
C ILE A 110 10.18 -6.83 0.48
N ALA A 111 9.44 -7.79 -0.06
CA ALA A 111 8.68 -7.61 -1.29
C ALA A 111 7.50 -6.67 -1.08
N PHE A 112 7.09 -5.97 -2.13
CA PHE A 112 5.89 -5.14 -2.04
C PHE A 112 5.11 -5.10 -3.35
N ILE A 113 3.78 -4.94 -3.21
CA ILE A 113 2.84 -4.68 -4.30
C ILE A 113 2.14 -3.36 -4.01
N THR A 114 2.27 -2.40 -4.91
CA THR A 114 1.62 -1.09 -4.75
C THR A 114 1.15 -0.51 -6.07
N LEU A 115 0.21 0.41 -6.00
CA LEU A 115 -0.22 1.17 -7.17
C LEU A 115 0.73 2.33 -7.43
N ARG A 116 1.18 2.50 -8.66
CA ARG A 116 1.95 3.69 -9.06
C ARG A 116 1.01 4.89 -9.20
N ARG A 117 1.39 6.05 -8.63
CA ARG A 117 0.61 7.30 -8.77
C ARG A 117 0.47 7.68 -10.23
N ARG A 118 -0.76 7.95 -10.66
CA ARG A 118 -1.03 8.48 -11.99
C ARG A 118 -0.48 9.90 -12.09
N SER A 119 0.44 10.13 -13.01
CA SER A 119 0.86 11.45 -13.45
C SER A 119 0.52 11.63 -14.93
N LYS A 120 0.44 12.88 -15.40
CA LYS A 120 0.24 13.15 -16.84
C LYS A 120 1.37 12.54 -17.68
N ASN A 121 2.60 12.62 -17.20
CA ASN A 121 3.77 12.06 -17.88
C ASN A 121 3.68 10.53 -17.97
N LEU A 122 3.33 9.84 -16.89
CA LEU A 122 3.15 8.39 -16.88
C LEU A 122 2.05 7.95 -17.86
N LEU A 123 0.92 8.67 -17.88
CA LEU A 123 -0.17 8.33 -18.81
C LEU A 123 0.26 8.53 -20.26
N SER A 124 0.96 9.62 -20.57
CA SER A 124 1.51 9.88 -21.92
C SER A 124 2.54 8.82 -22.31
N GLU A 125 3.43 8.45 -21.39
CA GLU A 125 4.42 7.38 -21.59
C GLU A 125 3.72 6.06 -21.96
N ILE A 126 2.74 5.64 -21.16
CA ILE A 126 1.98 4.39 -21.39
C ILE A 126 1.18 4.44 -22.70
N GLN A 127 0.60 5.59 -23.07
CA GLN A 127 -0.14 5.74 -24.31
C GLN A 127 0.73 5.65 -25.56
N ASN A 128 2.00 6.04 -25.43
CA ASN A 128 2.99 6.01 -26.54
C ASN A 128 3.67 4.64 -26.72
N GLU A 129 3.39 3.69 -25.83
CA GLU A 129 3.97 2.34 -25.94
C GLU A 129 3.42 1.62 -27.20
N PRO A 130 4.28 0.96 -27.97
CA PRO A 130 3.87 0.25 -29.16
C PRO A 130 2.91 -0.88 -28.84
N VAL A 131 1.99 -1.18 -29.77
CA VAL A 131 0.99 -2.24 -29.58
C VAL A 131 1.63 -3.61 -29.27
N SER A 132 2.83 -3.84 -29.78
CA SER A 132 3.61 -5.07 -29.54
C SER A 132 4.11 -5.22 -28.09
N ALA A 133 4.19 -4.13 -27.32
CA ALA A 133 4.56 -4.17 -25.90
C ALA A 133 3.41 -4.67 -25.01
N TRP A 134 2.19 -4.66 -25.53
CA TRP A 134 0.98 -5.08 -24.80
C TRP A 134 0.67 -6.54 -25.06
N ARG A 135 0.50 -7.33 -24.00
CA ARG A 135 0.05 -8.72 -24.09
C ARG A 135 -1.31 -8.92 -23.44
N ARG A 136 -2.11 -9.81 -23.99
CA ARG A 136 -3.35 -10.27 -23.35
C ARG A 136 -3.02 -11.35 -22.34
N ILE A 137 -3.69 -11.28 -21.19
CA ILE A 137 -3.67 -12.36 -20.20
C ILE A 137 -5.12 -12.79 -19.92
N GLU A 138 -5.28 -14.03 -19.55
CA GLU A 138 -6.54 -14.55 -19.02
C GLU A 138 -6.49 -14.49 -17.49
N LEU A 139 -7.57 -13.99 -16.87
CA LEU A 139 -7.73 -13.94 -15.43
C LEU A 139 -8.76 -14.98 -14.99
N ASP A 140 -8.39 -15.82 -14.05
CA ASP A 140 -9.26 -16.87 -13.49
C ASP A 140 -10.44 -16.31 -12.67
N ALA A 141 -10.43 -15.03 -12.35
CA ALA A 141 -11.48 -14.38 -11.57
C ALA A 141 -12.78 -14.26 -12.36
N VAL A 142 -13.73 -15.14 -12.07
CA VAL A 142 -15.03 -15.31 -12.77
C VAL A 142 -15.93 -14.08 -12.72
N SER A 143 -15.73 -13.17 -11.76
CA SER A 143 -16.65 -12.05 -11.47
C SER A 143 -16.34 -10.74 -12.21
N ARG A 144 -15.30 -10.66 -13.05
CA ARG A 144 -14.94 -9.42 -13.76
C ARG A 144 -15.46 -9.39 -15.18
N ALA A 145 -15.99 -8.25 -15.60
CA ALA A 145 -16.43 -7.96 -16.97
C ALA A 145 -15.30 -8.10 -18.00
N TYR A 146 -14.03 -7.98 -17.57
CA TYR A 146 -12.85 -8.12 -18.42
C TYR A 146 -12.05 -9.36 -18.01
N ARG A 147 -12.31 -10.48 -18.71
CA ARG A 147 -11.54 -11.72 -18.51
C ARG A 147 -10.16 -11.70 -19.16
N MET A 148 -9.98 -10.89 -20.21
CA MET A 148 -8.76 -10.84 -21.00
C MET A 148 -8.23 -9.41 -21.13
N PRO A 149 -7.73 -8.80 -20.04
CA PRO A 149 -7.14 -7.48 -20.11
C PRO A 149 -5.83 -7.51 -20.91
N LYS A 150 -5.51 -6.36 -21.50
CA LYS A 150 -4.15 -6.12 -22.00
C LYS A 150 -3.30 -5.57 -20.87
N ILE A 151 -2.13 -6.11 -20.71
CA ILE A 151 -1.14 -5.64 -19.72
C ILE A 151 0.14 -5.21 -20.42
N LEU A 152 0.78 -4.21 -19.81
CA LEU A 152 2.13 -3.77 -20.13
C LEU A 152 3.04 -4.21 -18.97
N ASP A 153 3.90 -5.18 -19.21
CA ASP A 153 4.81 -5.75 -18.20
C ASP A 153 6.24 -5.33 -18.52
N ARG A 154 6.81 -4.47 -17.70
CA ARG A 154 8.14 -3.89 -17.95
C ARG A 154 8.91 -3.66 -16.65
N LYS A 155 10.24 -3.55 -16.76
CA LYS A 155 11.11 -3.10 -15.68
C LYS A 155 11.35 -1.61 -15.81
N ILE A 156 11.25 -0.89 -14.70
CA ILE A 156 11.44 0.55 -14.62
C ILE A 156 12.38 0.92 -13.49
N THR A 157 12.97 2.11 -13.58
CA THR A 157 13.65 2.78 -12.46
C THR A 157 12.73 3.83 -11.85
N LEU A 158 12.87 4.06 -10.56
CA LEU A 158 12.20 5.16 -9.85
C LEU A 158 13.25 6.09 -9.25
N THR A 159 12.89 7.35 -9.06
CA THR A 159 13.70 8.31 -8.28
C THR A 159 13.81 7.81 -6.83
N ASP A 160 14.95 7.97 -6.21
CA ASP A 160 15.22 7.56 -4.82
C ASP A 160 14.97 6.06 -4.55
N TYR A 161 15.15 5.21 -5.56
CA TYR A 161 15.04 3.76 -5.46
C TYR A 161 16.19 3.08 -6.21
N GLU A 162 16.92 2.21 -5.55
CA GLU A 162 18.02 1.45 -6.15
C GLU A 162 17.52 0.16 -6.79
N GLY A 163 17.90 -0.04 -8.06
CA GLY A 163 17.50 -1.23 -8.81
C GLY A 163 16.30 -1.03 -9.73
N LEU A 164 15.71 -2.15 -10.12
CA LEU A 164 14.59 -2.21 -11.07
C LEU A 164 13.32 -2.69 -10.38
N ILE A 165 12.23 -1.98 -10.64
CA ILE A 165 10.88 -2.41 -10.23
C ILE A 165 10.15 -2.98 -11.44
N ARG A 166 9.42 -4.06 -11.24
CA ARG A 166 8.47 -4.58 -12.23
C ARG A 166 7.18 -3.78 -12.16
N GLN A 167 6.79 -3.20 -13.28
CA GLN A 167 5.52 -2.49 -13.46
C GLN A 167 4.63 -3.31 -14.39
N ILE A 168 3.40 -3.51 -13.96
CA ILE A 168 2.36 -4.18 -14.73
C ILE A 168 1.18 -3.23 -14.94
#